data_f95d6e6c51c43f9acb3d15b8a15ff6a9
#
_entry.id   f95d6e6c51c43f9acb3d15b8a15ff6a9
#
_cell.length_a   1.000
_cell.length_b   1.000
_cell.length_c   1.000
_cell.angle_alpha   90.00
_cell.angle_beta   90.00
_cell.angle_gamma   90.00
#
_symmetry.space_group_name_H-M   'P 1'
#
loop_
_entity.id
_entity.type
_entity.pdbx_description
1 polymer ?
#
loop_
_entity_poly.entity_id
_entity_poly.type
_entity_poly.pdbx_seq_one_letter_code
_entity_poly.pdbx_strand_id
1 'polypeptide(L)'
;MNNTILIVDDDDMLRQPLATVLRGEGFHVITSNSSENAAEVLKRLSVDAIILDRMMTNMDGLTFLRQLRSAGDTTPVLMLTALSGAENTIDGLSCGANDYLAKPFQIRELILRLRNIMRHTTTTRKKMPQGLSFTDNEFFVSDPTGEKKQILALSGEEKRLLQLLTSPLGNIAPAAPMVAKRLRNKLNLVLSHLDIITIRGHGYKLIDKSTHPIT
;
A
#
# COMPACT_ATOMS: atom_id res chain seq x y z
N MET A 1 3.27 -3.13 -18.71
CA MET A 1 3.23 -4.36 -17.85
C MET A 1 1.79 -4.55 -17.43
N ASN A 2 1.25 -5.74 -17.63
CA ASN A 2 -0.14 -6.01 -17.25
C ASN A 2 -0.16 -6.36 -15.76
N ASN A 3 -1.00 -5.68 -14.97
CA ASN A 3 -1.10 -5.92 -13.53
C ASN A 3 -1.80 -7.26 -13.27
N THR A 4 -1.33 -8.01 -12.28
CA THR A 4 -1.89 -9.30 -11.87
C THR A 4 -2.87 -9.10 -10.73
N ILE A 5 -4.10 -9.56 -10.91
CA ILE A 5 -5.20 -9.44 -9.93
C ILE A 5 -5.57 -10.84 -9.44
N LEU A 6 -5.69 -11.00 -8.13
CA LEU A 6 -6.30 -12.18 -7.52
C LEU A 6 -7.75 -11.87 -7.15
N ILE A 7 -8.70 -12.66 -7.65
CA ILE A 7 -10.10 -12.61 -7.24
C ILE A 7 -10.35 -13.76 -6.28
N VAL A 8 -10.88 -13.45 -5.10
CA VAL A 8 -11.22 -14.42 -4.05
C VAL A 8 -12.71 -14.26 -3.72
N ASP A 9 -13.52 -15.20 -4.17
CA ASP A 9 -14.96 -15.20 -4.00
C ASP A 9 -15.45 -16.66 -4.19
N ASP A 10 -16.30 -17.19 -3.33
CA ASP A 10 -16.78 -18.56 -3.43
C ASP A 10 -17.94 -18.72 -4.44
N ASP A 11 -18.56 -17.60 -4.87
CA ASP A 11 -19.59 -17.58 -5.89
C ASP A 11 -18.98 -17.61 -7.31
N ASP A 12 -19.09 -18.77 -7.97
CA ASP A 12 -18.65 -18.94 -9.36
C ASP A 12 -19.41 -18.04 -10.33
N MET A 13 -20.69 -17.74 -10.05
CA MET A 13 -21.53 -16.92 -10.93
C MET A 13 -21.10 -15.45 -10.94
N LEU A 14 -20.42 -15.00 -9.90
CA LEU A 14 -19.77 -13.68 -9.87
C LEU A 14 -18.30 -13.76 -10.30
N ARG A 15 -17.54 -14.71 -9.76
CA ARG A 15 -16.09 -14.80 -9.95
C ARG A 15 -15.69 -14.98 -11.41
N GLN A 16 -16.33 -15.88 -12.15
CA GLN A 16 -15.93 -16.21 -13.52
C GLN A 16 -16.24 -15.09 -14.54
N PRO A 17 -17.45 -14.49 -14.56
CA PRO A 17 -17.72 -13.34 -15.41
C PRO A 17 -16.82 -12.16 -15.09
N LEU A 18 -16.58 -11.86 -13.80
CA LEU A 18 -15.70 -10.79 -13.37
C LEU A 18 -14.27 -10.99 -13.89
N ALA A 19 -13.74 -12.21 -13.77
CA ALA A 19 -12.41 -12.56 -14.29
C ALA A 19 -12.33 -12.36 -15.81
N THR A 20 -13.36 -12.72 -16.54
CA THR A 20 -13.42 -12.56 -18.00
C THR A 20 -13.39 -11.08 -18.38
N VAL A 21 -14.18 -10.24 -17.72
CA VAL A 21 -14.21 -8.80 -17.99
C VAL A 21 -12.86 -8.16 -17.66
N LEU A 22 -12.26 -8.47 -16.51
CA LEU A 22 -10.97 -7.91 -16.13
C LEU A 22 -9.82 -8.32 -17.07
N ARG A 23 -9.86 -9.55 -17.60
CA ARG A 23 -8.91 -9.98 -18.66
C ARG A 23 -9.10 -9.16 -19.95
N GLY A 24 -10.34 -8.86 -20.32
CA GLY A 24 -10.67 -7.96 -21.45
C GLY A 24 -10.15 -6.53 -21.25
N GLU A 25 -10.05 -6.08 -20.01
CA GLU A 25 -9.48 -4.77 -19.63
C GLU A 25 -7.93 -4.77 -19.53
N GLY A 26 -7.27 -5.89 -19.86
CA GLY A 26 -5.83 -6.03 -19.94
C GLY A 26 -5.15 -6.43 -18.63
N PHE A 27 -5.89 -6.94 -17.63
CA PHE A 27 -5.31 -7.51 -16.42
C PHE A 27 -4.96 -8.99 -16.60
N HIS A 28 -3.89 -9.44 -15.93
CA HIS A 28 -3.71 -10.85 -15.64
C HIS A 28 -4.57 -11.23 -14.45
N VAL A 29 -5.44 -12.24 -14.57
CA VAL A 29 -6.39 -12.56 -13.51
C VAL A 29 -6.24 -14.00 -13.08
N ILE A 30 -5.96 -14.17 -11.79
CA ILE A 30 -5.97 -15.43 -11.05
C ILE A 30 -7.26 -15.46 -10.23
N THR A 31 -7.89 -16.62 -10.13
CA THR A 31 -9.12 -16.79 -9.36
C THR A 31 -8.93 -17.83 -8.26
N SER A 32 -9.56 -17.59 -7.12
CA SER A 32 -9.63 -18.53 -6.01
C SER A 32 -11.06 -18.58 -5.48
N ASN A 33 -11.53 -19.76 -5.14
CA ASN A 33 -12.86 -19.99 -4.58
C ASN A 33 -12.86 -20.06 -3.04
N SER A 34 -11.69 -19.88 -2.41
CA SER A 34 -11.56 -19.86 -0.95
C SER A 34 -10.33 -19.09 -0.51
N SER A 35 -10.31 -18.68 0.75
CA SER A 35 -9.19 -18.03 1.40
C SER A 35 -7.96 -18.93 1.52
N GLU A 36 -8.15 -20.24 1.73
CA GLU A 36 -7.07 -21.22 1.82
C GLU A 36 -6.32 -21.34 0.48
N ASN A 37 -7.09 -21.48 -0.61
CA ASN A 37 -6.52 -21.53 -1.96
C ASN A 37 -5.84 -20.19 -2.33
N ALA A 38 -6.44 -19.06 -1.93
CA ALA A 38 -5.84 -17.74 -2.13
C ALA A 38 -4.50 -17.61 -1.38
N ALA A 39 -4.41 -18.10 -0.14
CA ALA A 39 -3.16 -18.12 0.62
C ALA A 39 -2.06 -18.93 -0.07
N GLU A 40 -2.39 -20.09 -0.65
CA GLU A 40 -1.43 -20.90 -1.41
C GLU A 40 -0.95 -20.19 -2.69
N VAL A 41 -1.84 -19.46 -3.37
CA VAL A 41 -1.47 -18.64 -4.53
C VAL A 41 -0.48 -17.55 -4.10
N LEU A 42 -0.78 -16.82 -3.01
CA LEU A 42 0.04 -15.69 -2.54
C LEU A 42 1.42 -16.12 -2.01
N LYS A 43 1.59 -17.37 -1.53
CA LYS A 43 2.90 -17.93 -1.20
C LYS A 43 3.81 -18.12 -2.42
N ARG A 44 3.22 -18.32 -3.59
CA ARG A 44 3.94 -18.69 -4.83
C ARG A 44 4.06 -17.53 -5.82
N LEU A 45 3.10 -16.62 -5.82
CA LEU A 45 2.96 -15.57 -6.81
C LEU A 45 2.71 -14.22 -6.13
N SER A 46 3.40 -13.19 -6.59
CA SER A 46 3.09 -11.81 -6.22
C SER A 46 1.95 -11.29 -7.10
N VAL A 47 0.95 -10.67 -6.49
CA VAL A 47 -0.16 -10.02 -7.19
C VAL A 47 -0.16 -8.51 -6.89
N ASP A 48 -0.69 -7.70 -7.81
CA ASP A 48 -0.71 -6.25 -7.70
C ASP A 48 -1.92 -5.74 -6.91
N ALA A 49 -3.01 -6.51 -6.87
CA ALA A 49 -4.17 -6.27 -6.02
C ALA A 49 -4.99 -7.55 -5.82
N ILE A 50 -5.79 -7.56 -4.76
CA ILE A 50 -6.75 -8.61 -4.43
C ILE A 50 -8.15 -8.01 -4.46
N ILE A 51 -9.07 -8.65 -5.16
CA ILE A 51 -10.52 -8.45 -5.03
C ILE A 51 -11.00 -9.56 -4.11
N LEU A 52 -11.56 -9.21 -2.96
CA LEU A 52 -11.88 -10.15 -1.90
C LEU A 52 -13.35 -10.02 -1.50
N ASP A 53 -14.10 -11.10 -1.63
CA ASP A 53 -15.44 -11.13 -1.07
C ASP A 53 -15.38 -11.17 0.46
N ARG A 54 -16.27 -10.42 1.08
CA ARG A 54 -16.40 -10.41 2.54
C ARG A 54 -17.08 -11.69 3.04
N MET A 55 -18.12 -12.13 2.37
CA MET A 55 -19.01 -13.21 2.83
C MET A 55 -18.70 -14.50 2.09
N MET A 56 -17.70 -15.25 2.55
CA MET A 56 -17.38 -16.57 2.02
C MET A 56 -17.76 -17.67 3.01
N THR A 57 -18.05 -18.86 2.50
CA THR A 57 -18.64 -19.97 3.24
C THR A 57 -17.75 -20.48 4.38
N ASN A 58 -16.43 -20.59 4.16
CA ASN A 58 -15.51 -21.23 5.12
C ASN A 58 -14.80 -20.22 6.03
N MET A 59 -14.36 -19.09 5.48
CA MET A 59 -13.65 -18.06 6.22
C MET A 59 -14.12 -16.69 5.76
N ASP A 60 -14.58 -15.86 6.69
CA ASP A 60 -14.92 -14.47 6.43
C ASP A 60 -13.72 -13.71 5.84
N GLY A 61 -13.96 -12.96 4.76
CA GLY A 61 -12.92 -12.21 4.06
C GLY A 61 -12.16 -11.22 4.94
N LEU A 62 -12.81 -10.63 5.95
CA LEU A 62 -12.12 -9.77 6.92
C LEU A 62 -11.11 -10.54 7.77
N THR A 63 -11.45 -11.77 8.15
CA THR A 63 -10.54 -12.65 8.90
C THR A 63 -9.31 -13.00 8.04
N PHE A 64 -9.53 -13.34 6.77
CA PHE A 64 -8.44 -13.58 5.83
C PHE A 64 -7.56 -12.33 5.63
N LEU A 65 -8.16 -11.16 5.47
CA LEU A 65 -7.42 -9.90 5.35
C LEU A 65 -6.55 -9.62 6.59
N ARG A 66 -7.09 -9.84 7.79
CA ARG A 66 -6.31 -9.69 9.04
C ARG A 66 -5.11 -10.63 9.08
N GLN A 67 -5.28 -11.88 8.64
CA GLN A 67 -4.18 -12.86 8.55
C GLN A 67 -3.09 -12.38 7.56
N LEU A 68 -3.48 -11.88 6.38
CA LEU A 68 -2.53 -11.32 5.41
C LEU A 68 -1.73 -10.14 6.03
N ARG A 69 -2.42 -9.22 6.70
CA ARG A 69 -1.77 -8.06 7.33
C ARG A 69 -0.86 -8.46 8.49
N SER A 70 -1.25 -9.43 9.29
CA SER A 70 -0.42 -9.99 10.38
C SER A 70 0.83 -10.70 9.84
N ALA A 71 0.75 -11.28 8.65
CA ALA A 71 1.90 -11.87 7.95
C ALA A 71 2.79 -10.81 7.25
N GLY A 72 2.45 -9.51 7.38
CA GLY A 72 3.21 -8.42 6.74
C GLY A 72 2.87 -8.20 5.27
N ASP A 73 1.87 -8.87 4.73
CA ASP A 73 1.43 -8.66 3.35
C ASP A 73 0.67 -7.32 3.24
N THR A 74 1.19 -6.42 2.42
CA THR A 74 0.63 -5.09 2.16
C THR A 74 -0.05 -4.99 0.80
N THR A 75 -0.29 -6.11 0.12
CA THR A 75 -0.98 -6.14 -1.18
C THR A 75 -2.32 -5.40 -1.08
N PRO A 76 -2.62 -4.48 -2.01
CA PRO A 76 -3.90 -3.76 -2.02
C PRO A 76 -5.09 -4.69 -2.10
N VAL A 77 -6.08 -4.42 -1.25
CA VAL A 77 -7.32 -5.19 -1.21
C VAL A 77 -8.51 -4.28 -1.46
N LEU A 78 -9.30 -4.61 -2.49
CA LEU A 78 -10.65 -4.11 -2.71
C LEU A 78 -11.63 -5.15 -2.15
N MET A 79 -12.31 -4.78 -1.07
CA MET A 79 -13.30 -5.66 -0.44
C MET A 79 -14.66 -5.51 -1.11
N LEU A 80 -15.26 -6.63 -1.53
CA LEU A 80 -16.65 -6.66 -1.97
C LEU A 80 -17.55 -7.00 -0.77
N THR A 81 -18.66 -6.29 -0.60
CA THR A 81 -19.55 -6.49 0.54
C THR A 81 -21.02 -6.38 0.15
N ALA A 82 -21.85 -7.26 0.69
CA ALA A 82 -23.31 -7.18 0.56
C ALA A 82 -23.94 -6.13 1.51
N LEU A 83 -23.17 -5.59 2.46
CA LEU A 83 -23.66 -4.68 3.49
C LEU A 83 -23.47 -3.22 3.07
N SER A 84 -24.59 -2.52 2.83
CA SER A 84 -24.65 -1.08 2.69
C SER A 84 -24.89 -0.46 4.09
N GLY A 85 -23.89 0.25 4.63
CA GLY A 85 -24.06 1.00 5.90
C GLY A 85 -22.72 1.54 6.43
N ALA A 86 -22.77 2.72 7.06
CA ALA A 86 -21.60 3.44 7.57
C ALA A 86 -20.82 2.66 8.65
N GLU A 87 -21.49 1.84 9.47
CA GLU A 87 -20.84 1.04 10.53
C GLU A 87 -19.91 -0.03 9.98
N ASN A 88 -20.23 -0.63 8.84
CA ASN A 88 -19.40 -1.65 8.20
C ASN A 88 -18.17 -1.09 7.51
N THR A 89 -18.21 0.18 7.11
CA THR A 89 -17.07 0.89 6.50
C THR A 89 -16.00 1.22 7.55
N ILE A 90 -16.42 1.51 8.79
CA ILE A 90 -15.49 1.83 9.90
C ILE A 90 -14.75 0.57 10.37
N ASP A 91 -15.47 -0.55 10.54
CA ASP A 91 -14.85 -1.83 10.92
C ASP A 91 -13.90 -2.35 9.85
N GLY A 92 -14.24 -2.13 8.60
CA GLY A 92 -13.44 -2.58 7.47
C GLY A 92 -12.17 -1.76 7.25
N LEU A 93 -12.21 -0.43 7.36
CA LEU A 93 -11.03 0.44 7.25
C LEU A 93 -10.02 0.17 8.38
N SER A 94 -10.50 -0.20 9.57
CA SER A 94 -9.64 -0.62 10.68
C SER A 94 -8.98 -1.99 10.45
N CYS A 95 -9.51 -2.82 9.53
CA CYS A 95 -8.95 -4.14 9.19
C CYS A 95 -7.88 -4.10 8.09
N GLY A 96 -7.57 -2.94 7.51
CA GLY A 96 -6.47 -2.78 6.54
C GLY A 96 -6.84 -3.05 5.07
N ALA A 97 -8.13 -3.01 4.70
CA ALA A 97 -8.55 -2.94 3.30
C ALA A 97 -8.24 -1.53 2.72
N ASN A 98 -7.97 -1.47 1.42
CA ASN A 98 -7.65 -0.22 0.75
C ASN A 98 -8.89 0.50 0.21
N ASP A 99 -9.94 -0.24 -0.13
CA ASP A 99 -11.24 0.30 -0.54
C ASP A 99 -12.33 -0.77 -0.38
N TYR A 100 -13.60 -0.33 -0.42
CA TYR A 100 -14.80 -1.15 -0.29
C TYR A 100 -15.75 -0.88 -1.44
N LEU A 101 -16.42 -1.93 -1.93
CA LEU A 101 -17.44 -1.81 -2.97
C LEU A 101 -18.66 -2.67 -2.60
N ALA A 102 -19.80 -2.01 -2.46
CA ALA A 102 -21.06 -2.71 -2.13
C ALA A 102 -21.60 -3.49 -3.33
N LYS A 103 -22.08 -4.71 -3.08
CA LYS A 103 -22.86 -5.50 -4.03
C LYS A 103 -24.34 -5.07 -3.95
N PRO A 104 -25.07 -4.87 -5.08
CA PRO A 104 -24.61 -5.00 -6.46
C PRO A 104 -23.81 -3.78 -6.93
N PHE A 105 -22.79 -3.98 -7.74
CA PHE A 105 -21.91 -2.92 -8.24
C PHE A 105 -21.87 -2.88 -9.78
N GLN A 106 -21.45 -1.73 -10.29
CA GLN A 106 -21.15 -1.60 -11.71
C GLN A 106 -19.68 -1.98 -11.97
N ILE A 107 -19.45 -2.77 -13.02
CA ILE A 107 -18.10 -3.20 -13.42
C ILE A 107 -17.15 -1.99 -13.62
N ARG A 108 -17.66 -0.93 -14.23
CA ARG A 108 -16.87 0.29 -14.45
C ARG A 108 -16.39 0.93 -13.15
N GLU A 109 -17.22 0.93 -12.11
CA GLU A 109 -16.87 1.42 -10.78
C GLU A 109 -15.78 0.54 -10.16
N LEU A 110 -15.93 -0.78 -10.21
CA LEU A 110 -14.94 -1.73 -9.71
C LEU A 110 -13.58 -1.50 -10.36
N ILE A 111 -13.52 -1.37 -11.69
CA ILE A 111 -12.27 -1.12 -12.42
C ILE A 111 -11.62 0.19 -12.01
N LEU A 112 -12.39 1.26 -11.84
CA LEU A 112 -11.87 2.56 -11.39
C LEU A 112 -11.27 2.48 -9.97
N ARG A 113 -11.98 1.83 -9.04
CA ARG A 113 -11.52 1.63 -7.65
C ARG A 113 -10.28 0.75 -7.62
N LEU A 114 -10.28 -0.36 -8.36
CA LEU A 114 -9.15 -1.26 -8.49
C LEU A 114 -7.90 -0.54 -9.01
N ARG A 115 -8.03 0.25 -10.08
CA ARG A 115 -6.93 1.07 -10.60
C ARG A 115 -6.46 2.11 -9.59
N ASN A 116 -7.37 2.69 -8.80
CA ASN A 116 -7.03 3.66 -7.75
C ASN A 116 -6.18 3.03 -6.65
N ILE A 117 -6.61 1.92 -6.06
CA ILE A 117 -5.85 1.26 -4.98
C ILE A 117 -4.48 0.77 -5.47
N MET A 118 -4.38 0.28 -6.71
CA MET A 118 -3.10 -0.10 -7.31
C MET A 118 -2.18 1.10 -7.57
N ARG A 119 -2.73 2.26 -7.99
CA ARG A 119 -1.93 3.48 -8.17
C ARG A 119 -1.29 3.93 -6.86
N HIS A 120 -2.02 3.87 -5.76
CA HIS A 120 -1.48 4.17 -4.43
C HIS A 120 -0.37 3.19 -4.05
N THR A 121 -0.46 1.94 -4.46
CA THR A 121 0.56 0.91 -4.18
C THR A 121 1.74 0.98 -5.14
N THR A 122 1.52 1.31 -6.41
CA THR A 122 2.62 1.56 -7.36
C THR A 122 3.42 2.80 -6.96
N THR A 123 2.75 3.76 -6.30
CA THR A 123 3.42 4.92 -5.66
C THR A 123 4.12 4.50 -4.36
N THR A 124 3.64 3.47 -3.66
CA THR A 124 4.25 2.92 -2.42
C THR A 124 5.36 1.90 -2.74
N ARG A 125 5.33 1.23 -3.91
CA ARG A 125 6.47 0.48 -4.48
C ARG A 125 7.51 1.38 -5.15
N LYS A 126 7.32 2.69 -5.22
CA LYS A 126 8.46 3.59 -5.42
C LYS A 126 9.39 3.34 -4.26
N LYS A 127 10.45 2.60 -4.55
CA LYS A 127 11.54 2.24 -3.64
C LYS A 127 11.76 3.37 -2.65
N MET A 128 11.76 3.04 -1.34
CA MET A 128 12.37 3.92 -0.35
C MET A 128 13.61 4.56 -0.97
N PRO A 129 13.91 5.82 -0.68
CA PRO A 129 15.13 6.45 -1.19
C PRO A 129 16.32 5.52 -0.97
N GLN A 130 17.26 5.52 -1.90
CA GLN A 130 18.44 4.67 -1.79
C GLN A 130 19.12 4.88 -0.43
N GLY A 131 19.48 3.78 0.23
CA GLY A 131 20.09 3.81 1.54
C GLY A 131 19.12 3.94 2.72
N LEU A 132 17.81 4.16 2.49
CA LEU A 132 16.80 4.20 3.55
C LEU A 132 15.91 2.96 3.48
N SER A 133 15.62 2.34 4.62
CA SER A 133 14.67 1.22 4.73
C SER A 133 13.84 1.35 6.01
N PHE A 134 12.63 0.77 6.02
CA PHE A 134 11.73 0.78 7.17
C PHE A 134 11.32 -0.66 7.46
N THR A 135 11.64 -1.15 8.66
CA THR A 135 11.38 -2.53 9.10
C THR A 135 11.15 -2.50 10.61
N ASP A 136 10.23 -3.31 11.11
CA ASP A 136 9.92 -3.42 12.55
C ASP A 136 9.65 -2.08 13.23
N ASN A 137 8.92 -1.22 12.52
CA ASN A 137 8.57 0.14 12.97
C ASN A 137 9.78 1.06 13.21
N GLU A 138 10.96 0.76 12.65
CA GLU A 138 12.17 1.57 12.73
C GLU A 138 12.74 1.89 11.34
N PHE A 139 13.36 3.06 11.21
CA PHE A 139 14.10 3.44 10.01
C PHE A 139 15.56 3.04 10.14
N PHE A 140 16.06 2.42 9.07
CA PHE A 140 17.46 2.03 8.96
C PHE A 140 18.12 2.77 7.80
N VAL A 141 19.37 3.11 7.98
CA VAL A 141 20.24 3.66 6.94
C VAL A 141 21.26 2.60 6.57
N SER A 142 21.44 2.39 5.30
CA SER A 142 22.49 1.49 4.75
C SER A 142 23.61 2.34 4.16
N ASP A 143 24.85 1.86 4.27
CA ASP A 143 25.97 2.42 3.55
C ASP A 143 25.80 2.22 2.02
N PRO A 144 26.61 2.89 1.18
CA PRO A 144 26.51 2.78 -0.27
C PRO A 144 26.72 1.34 -0.80
N THR A 145 27.40 0.47 -0.03
CA THR A 145 27.62 -0.95 -0.39
C THR A 145 26.44 -1.83 0.03
N GLY A 146 25.57 -1.35 0.93
CA GLY A 146 24.43 -2.10 1.47
C GLY A 146 24.80 -3.12 2.56
N GLU A 147 26.08 -3.22 2.92
CA GLU A 147 26.59 -4.22 3.87
C GLU A 147 26.31 -3.87 5.33
N LYS A 148 26.28 -2.58 5.66
CA LYS A 148 26.01 -2.12 7.03
C LYS A 148 24.68 -1.40 7.11
N LYS A 149 23.78 -1.91 7.96
CA LYS A 149 22.54 -1.24 8.34
C LYS A 149 22.66 -0.65 9.74
N GLN A 150 22.32 0.61 9.87
CA GLN A 150 22.31 1.32 11.14
C GLN A 150 20.94 1.91 11.40
N ILE A 151 20.43 1.84 12.64
CA ILE A 151 19.18 2.46 13.03
C ILE A 151 19.31 3.98 12.94
N LEU A 152 18.38 4.62 12.25
CA LEU A 152 18.25 6.08 12.25
C LEU A 152 17.52 6.52 13.53
N ALA A 153 18.27 7.05 14.50
CA ALA A 153 17.73 7.47 15.78
C ALA A 153 16.79 8.69 15.64
N LEU A 154 15.49 8.42 15.57
CA LEU A 154 14.42 9.41 15.42
C LEU A 154 13.57 9.50 16.68
N SER A 155 13.09 10.71 17.02
CA SER A 155 11.99 10.86 17.98
C SER A 155 10.67 10.36 17.37
N GLY A 156 9.66 10.12 18.21
CA GLY A 156 8.36 9.67 17.72
C GLY A 156 7.73 10.59 16.67
N GLU A 157 7.88 11.92 16.85
CA GLU A 157 7.37 12.91 15.87
C GLU A 157 8.16 12.91 14.56
N GLU A 158 9.50 12.80 14.64
CA GLU A 158 10.37 12.72 13.46
C GLU A 158 10.10 11.43 12.67
N LYS A 159 9.92 10.30 13.38
CA LYS A 159 9.56 9.02 12.79
C LYS A 159 8.23 9.11 12.06
N ARG A 160 7.20 9.64 12.72
CA ARG A 160 5.88 9.85 12.13
C ARG A 160 5.93 10.75 10.90
N LEU A 161 6.69 11.85 10.96
CA LEU A 161 6.88 12.72 9.80
C LEU A 161 7.55 11.97 8.64
N LEU A 162 8.64 11.25 8.89
CA LEU A 162 9.35 10.50 7.85
C LEU A 162 8.47 9.42 7.23
N GLN A 163 7.66 8.71 8.01
CA GLN A 163 6.65 7.78 7.52
C GLN A 163 5.68 8.46 6.55
N LEU A 164 5.11 9.60 6.94
CA LEU A 164 4.19 10.36 6.09
C LEU A 164 4.84 10.84 4.79
N LEU A 165 6.11 11.25 4.83
CA LEU A 165 6.85 11.74 3.67
C LEU A 165 7.29 10.61 2.72
N THR A 166 7.38 9.38 3.21
CA THR A 166 7.79 8.21 2.45
C THR A 166 6.62 7.32 2.01
N SER A 167 5.41 7.55 2.53
CA SER A 167 4.22 6.76 2.22
C SER A 167 3.05 7.61 1.71
N PRO A 168 2.93 7.82 0.40
CA PRO A 168 3.90 7.48 -0.67
C PRO A 168 5.10 8.42 -0.73
N LEU A 169 6.19 7.95 -1.32
CA LEU A 169 7.36 8.81 -1.55
C LEU A 169 6.98 10.02 -2.39
N GLY A 170 7.36 11.21 -1.92
CA GLY A 170 6.98 12.48 -2.53
C GLY A 170 5.67 13.07 -1.99
N ASN A 171 5.07 12.45 -1.00
CA ASN A 171 3.94 12.99 -0.27
C ASN A 171 4.31 14.31 0.43
N ILE A 172 3.31 15.18 0.62
CA ILE A 172 3.45 16.42 1.40
C ILE A 172 2.77 16.19 2.75
N ALA A 173 3.51 16.41 3.83
CA ALA A 173 2.99 16.22 5.17
C ALA A 173 3.16 17.48 6.02
N PRO A 174 2.15 17.85 6.83
CA PRO A 174 2.28 18.93 7.81
C PRO A 174 3.18 18.48 8.96
N ALA A 175 3.99 19.39 9.49
CA ALA A 175 4.76 19.18 10.70
C ALA A 175 5.11 20.51 11.37
N ALA A 176 5.44 20.48 12.67
CA ALA A 176 6.04 21.62 13.33
C ALA A 176 7.41 21.93 12.68
N PRO A 177 7.75 23.22 12.43
CA PRO A 177 9.00 23.59 11.76
C PRO A 177 10.25 23.01 12.41
N MET A 178 10.27 22.92 13.73
CA MET A 178 11.40 22.35 14.48
C MET A 178 11.56 20.85 14.25
N VAL A 179 10.46 20.10 14.10
CA VAL A 179 10.48 18.65 13.80
C VAL A 179 11.07 18.43 12.41
N ALA A 180 10.58 19.17 11.42
CA ALA A 180 11.07 19.08 10.05
C ALA A 180 12.55 19.48 9.93
N LYS A 181 12.99 20.52 10.66
CA LYS A 181 14.40 20.95 10.71
C LYS A 181 15.31 19.88 11.33
N ARG A 182 14.89 19.30 12.47
CA ARG A 182 15.66 18.23 13.14
C ARG A 182 15.77 17.00 12.26
N LEU A 183 14.66 16.56 11.66
CA LEU A 183 14.65 15.43 10.77
C LEU A 183 15.54 15.68 9.54
N ARG A 184 15.45 16.85 8.91
CA ARG A 184 16.33 17.24 7.80
C ARG A 184 17.80 17.12 8.17
N ASN A 185 18.20 17.67 9.32
CA ASN A 185 19.60 17.63 9.77
C ASN A 185 20.07 16.19 9.97
N LYS A 186 19.25 15.33 10.57
CA LYS A 186 19.60 13.91 10.77
C LYS A 186 19.71 13.15 9.45
N LEU A 187 18.81 13.39 8.51
CA LEU A 187 18.90 12.76 7.19
C LEU A 187 20.12 13.22 6.42
N ASN A 188 20.41 14.53 6.39
CA ASN A 188 21.55 15.06 5.67
C ASN A 188 22.92 14.57 6.21
N LEU A 189 23.00 14.20 7.50
CA LEU A 189 24.21 13.62 8.10
C LEU A 189 24.52 12.22 7.59
N VAL A 190 23.50 11.43 7.27
CA VAL A 190 23.63 10.00 6.93
C VAL A 190 23.29 9.70 5.47
N LEU A 191 22.44 10.50 4.86
CA LEU A 191 21.94 10.38 3.48
C LEU A 191 21.93 11.76 2.81
N SER A 192 23.10 12.27 2.43
CA SER A 192 23.29 13.64 1.92
C SER A 192 22.51 13.92 0.62
N HIS A 193 22.14 12.87 -0.12
CA HIS A 193 21.31 13.00 -1.32
C HIS A 193 19.82 13.23 -1.02
N LEU A 194 19.36 12.98 0.22
CA LEU A 194 17.98 13.27 0.61
C LEU A 194 17.87 14.66 1.24
N ASP A 195 16.76 15.34 0.99
CA ASP A 195 16.43 16.60 1.65
C ASP A 195 14.94 16.74 1.92
N ILE A 196 14.60 17.53 2.94
CA ILE A 196 13.22 17.89 3.26
C ILE A 196 13.01 19.35 2.88
N ILE A 197 12.23 19.60 1.84
CA ILE A 197 11.90 20.94 1.38
C ILE A 197 10.56 21.40 1.94
N THR A 198 10.39 22.71 2.07
CA THR A 198 9.14 23.35 2.49
C THR A 198 8.28 23.67 1.26
N ILE A 199 7.04 23.20 1.27
CA ILE A 199 6.02 23.57 0.27
C ILE A 199 5.10 24.60 0.92
N ARG A 200 5.22 25.86 0.51
CA ARG A 200 4.47 26.97 1.11
C ARG A 200 2.97 26.68 1.15
N GLY A 201 2.37 26.84 2.32
CA GLY A 201 0.94 26.60 2.56
C GLY A 201 0.51 25.12 2.64
N HIS A 202 1.41 24.16 2.40
CA HIS A 202 1.05 22.73 2.34
C HIS A 202 1.84 21.84 3.32
N GLY A 203 3.05 22.24 3.71
CA GLY A 203 3.90 21.46 4.62
C GLY A 203 5.28 21.14 4.06
N TYR A 204 5.72 19.90 4.24
CA TYR A 204 7.07 19.45 3.92
C TYR A 204 7.02 18.26 2.95
N LYS A 205 8.06 18.14 2.12
CA LYS A 205 8.22 17.06 1.14
C LYS A 205 9.64 16.52 1.19
N LEU A 206 9.79 15.20 1.14
CA LEU A 206 11.09 14.54 0.97
C LEU A 206 11.44 14.50 -0.51
N ILE A 207 12.65 14.94 -0.86
CA ILE A 207 13.19 14.88 -2.21
C ILE A 207 14.51 14.12 -2.23
N ASP A 208 14.79 13.49 -3.36
CA ASP A 208 16.09 12.89 -3.67
C ASP A 208 16.80 13.77 -4.69
N LYS A 209 17.89 14.40 -4.27
CA LYS A 209 18.69 15.34 -5.08
C LYS A 209 19.39 14.62 -6.25
N SER A 210 19.59 13.29 -6.15
CA SER A 210 20.22 12.52 -7.23
C SER A 210 19.30 12.36 -8.45
N THR A 211 17.99 12.46 -8.24
CA THR A 211 16.98 12.29 -9.30
C THR A 211 16.47 13.61 -9.88
N HIS A 212 16.77 14.75 -9.24
CA HIS A 212 16.38 16.08 -9.66
C HIS A 212 17.58 17.02 -9.51
N PRO A 213 18.45 17.17 -10.53
CA PRO A 213 19.44 18.23 -10.49
C PRO A 213 18.69 19.57 -10.43
N ILE A 214 18.96 20.33 -9.36
CA ILE A 214 18.47 21.70 -9.22
C ILE A 214 19.17 22.51 -10.31
N THR A 215 18.43 22.90 -11.35
CA THR A 215 18.83 23.94 -12.30
C THR A 215 18.52 25.28 -11.70
#